data_1771e748554f52665a068982d937d463
#
_entry.id   1771e748554f52665a068982d937d463
#
_cell.length_a   1.000
_cell.length_b   1.000
_cell.length_c   1.000
_cell.angle_alpha   90.00
_cell.angle_beta   90.00
_cell.angle_gamma   90.00
#
_symmetry.space_group_name_H-M   'P 1'
#
loop_
_entity.id
_entity.type
_entity.pdbx_description
1 polymer ?
#
loop_
_entity_poly.entity_id
_entity_poly.type
_entity_poly.pdbx_seq_one_letter_code
_entity_poly.pdbx_strand_id
1 'polypeptide(L)'
;QEDSAHAALLTLQAELRTLEKHAGANEKISQQRRDLWKAESQFAVLEEAAQRRQLPAQEKSLLAHKDETLEYKRQLAALGDKVTYQERLNALAQQADKFAQQQRAKRAAIDAKSRGLTDRQAEREATEQRLKEQYGDNPLALNNVMSEQKKTWAAEDQLRG
;
A
#
# COMPACT_ATOMS: atom_id res chain seq x y z
N GLN A 1 -11.84 -26.69 29.22
CA GLN A 1 -11.30 -25.34 29.40
C GLN A 1 -9.78 -25.33 29.30
N GLU A 2 -9.08 -26.29 29.95
CA GLU A 2 -7.63 -26.41 29.82
C GLU A 2 -7.21 -26.72 28.38
N ASP A 3 -7.98 -27.53 27.67
CA ASP A 3 -7.72 -27.89 26.27
C ASP A 3 -7.82 -26.67 25.36
N SER A 4 -8.80 -25.78 25.62
CA SER A 4 -8.96 -24.57 24.82
C SER A 4 -7.81 -23.58 25.04
N ALA A 5 -7.39 -23.43 26.31
CA ALA A 5 -6.26 -22.57 26.64
C ALA A 5 -4.96 -23.13 26.06
N HIS A 6 -4.77 -24.45 26.13
CA HIS A 6 -3.60 -25.11 25.57
C HIS A 6 -3.56 -24.98 24.05
N ALA A 7 -4.71 -25.16 23.38
CA ALA A 7 -4.83 -25.00 21.93
C ALA A 7 -4.54 -23.57 21.50
N ALA A 8 -5.03 -22.59 22.25
CA ALA A 8 -4.76 -21.17 21.99
C ALA A 8 -3.26 -20.87 22.11
N LEU A 9 -2.61 -21.43 23.15
CA LEU A 9 -1.17 -21.27 23.34
C LEU A 9 -0.37 -21.86 22.18
N LEU A 10 -0.72 -23.08 21.77
CA LEU A 10 -0.06 -23.73 20.63
C LEU A 10 -0.25 -22.94 19.34
N THR A 11 -1.44 -22.40 19.11
CA THR A 11 -1.74 -21.57 17.95
C THR A 11 -0.84 -20.31 17.94
N LEU A 12 -0.74 -19.64 19.07
CA LEU A 12 0.10 -18.44 19.19
C LEU A 12 1.58 -18.77 19.01
N GLN A 13 2.04 -19.90 19.56
CA GLN A 13 3.42 -20.35 19.38
C GLN A 13 3.70 -20.65 17.90
N ALA A 14 2.77 -21.30 17.21
CA ALA A 14 2.91 -21.60 15.80
C ALA A 14 2.91 -20.31 14.95
N GLU A 15 2.05 -19.36 15.28
CA GLU A 15 2.03 -18.05 14.62
C GLU A 15 3.36 -17.33 14.82
N LEU A 16 3.87 -17.32 16.05
CA LEU A 16 5.14 -16.67 16.36
C LEU A 16 6.29 -17.30 15.56
N ARG A 17 6.34 -18.61 15.53
CA ARG A 17 7.37 -19.35 14.78
C ARG A 17 7.30 -19.03 13.29
N THR A 18 6.08 -18.95 12.74
CA THR A 18 5.86 -18.61 11.34
C THR A 18 6.35 -17.21 11.04
N LEU A 19 6.03 -16.24 11.90
CA LEU A 19 6.46 -14.85 11.74
C LEU A 19 7.98 -14.73 11.83
N GLU A 20 8.60 -15.43 12.78
CA GLU A 20 10.05 -15.44 12.92
C GLU A 20 10.75 -16.04 11.69
N LYS A 21 10.19 -17.11 11.15
CA LYS A 21 10.73 -17.76 9.94
C LYS A 21 10.73 -16.79 8.74
N HIS A 22 9.76 -15.90 8.68
CA HIS A 22 9.60 -14.94 7.58
C HIS A 22 10.02 -13.53 7.95
N ALA A 23 10.65 -13.33 9.11
CA ALA A 23 11.04 -12.00 9.60
C ALA A 23 12.05 -11.29 8.69
N GLY A 24 12.84 -12.04 7.92
CA GLY A 24 13.81 -11.48 6.99
C GLY A 24 13.23 -11.04 5.65
N ALA A 25 11.93 -11.24 5.42
CA ALA A 25 11.30 -10.85 4.18
C ALA A 25 11.09 -9.33 4.17
N ASN A 26 11.83 -8.62 3.32
CA ASN A 26 11.69 -7.17 3.16
C ASN A 26 10.44 -6.79 2.36
N GLU A 27 9.66 -7.76 1.94
CA GLU A 27 8.46 -7.55 1.15
C GLU A 27 7.23 -7.42 2.03
N LYS A 28 6.32 -6.57 1.60
CA LYS A 28 5.04 -6.40 2.28
C LYS A 28 4.22 -7.68 2.10
N ILE A 29 3.90 -8.34 3.19
CA ILE A 29 3.18 -9.61 3.18
C ILE A 29 1.69 -9.32 2.97
N SER A 30 1.06 -10.02 2.01
CA SER A 30 -0.37 -9.87 1.78
C SER A 30 -1.19 -10.44 2.93
N GLN A 31 -2.39 -9.91 3.14
CA GLN A 31 -3.31 -10.42 4.15
C GLN A 31 -3.69 -11.87 3.87
N GLN A 32 -3.85 -12.21 2.59
CA GLN A 32 -4.18 -13.58 2.18
C GLN A 32 -3.05 -14.56 2.53
N ARG A 33 -1.79 -14.12 2.44
CA ARG A 33 -0.64 -14.93 2.86
C ARG A 33 -0.65 -15.15 4.37
N ARG A 34 -0.96 -14.14 5.14
CA ARG A 34 -1.10 -14.24 6.60
C ARG A 34 -2.23 -15.18 6.97
N ASP A 35 -3.36 -15.09 6.25
CA ASP A 35 -4.51 -15.97 6.48
C ASP A 35 -4.16 -17.43 6.20
N LEU A 36 -3.36 -17.70 5.16
CA LEU A 36 -2.86 -19.05 4.88
C LEU A 36 -2.01 -19.57 6.03
N TRP A 37 -1.05 -18.78 6.50
CA TRP A 37 -0.19 -19.18 7.60
C TRP A 37 -0.97 -19.46 8.88
N LYS A 38 -1.96 -18.61 9.15
CA LYS A 38 -2.86 -18.81 10.30
C LYS A 38 -3.64 -20.11 10.18
N ALA A 39 -4.17 -20.41 9.00
CA ALA A 39 -4.88 -21.64 8.76
C ALA A 39 -3.97 -22.87 8.91
N GLU A 40 -2.75 -22.82 8.39
CA GLU A 40 -1.77 -23.88 8.56
C GLU A 40 -1.49 -24.15 10.05
N SER A 41 -1.34 -23.08 10.84
CA SER A 41 -1.13 -23.19 12.28
C SER A 41 -2.33 -23.81 12.99
N GLN A 42 -3.54 -23.39 12.61
CA GLN A 42 -4.78 -23.94 13.18
C GLN A 42 -4.92 -25.43 12.88
N PHE A 43 -4.63 -25.85 11.67
CA PHE A 43 -4.68 -27.27 11.31
C PHE A 43 -3.61 -28.10 12.05
N ALA A 44 -2.41 -27.52 12.25
CA ALA A 44 -1.37 -28.18 13.04
C ALA A 44 -1.84 -28.42 14.47
N VAL A 45 -2.52 -27.45 15.07
CA VAL A 45 -3.10 -27.58 16.43
C VAL A 45 -4.16 -28.67 16.46
N LEU A 46 -5.04 -28.70 15.46
CA LEU A 46 -6.10 -29.73 15.39
C LEU A 46 -5.52 -31.12 15.21
N GLU A 47 -4.52 -31.29 14.37
CA GLU A 47 -3.85 -32.59 14.17
C GLU A 47 -3.18 -33.07 15.45
N GLU A 48 -2.52 -32.17 16.18
CA GLU A 48 -1.91 -32.52 17.46
C GLU A 48 -2.97 -32.91 18.48
N ALA A 49 -4.08 -32.16 18.55
CA ALA A 49 -5.17 -32.51 19.46
C ALA A 49 -5.82 -33.85 19.11
N ALA A 50 -5.94 -34.17 17.81
CA ALA A 50 -6.49 -35.46 17.36
C ALA A 50 -5.67 -36.67 17.84
N GLN A 51 -4.37 -36.48 18.05
CA GLN A 51 -3.51 -37.55 18.57
C GLN A 51 -3.74 -37.82 20.05
N ARG A 52 -4.27 -36.86 20.79
CA ARG A 52 -4.43 -36.91 22.25
C ARG A 52 -5.85 -37.21 22.70
N ARG A 53 -6.85 -36.82 21.93
CA ARG A 53 -8.24 -36.95 22.29
C ARG A 53 -9.10 -37.08 21.07
N GLN A 54 -10.35 -37.47 21.28
CA GLN A 54 -11.34 -37.49 20.20
C GLN A 54 -11.86 -36.09 19.96
N LEU A 55 -11.84 -35.67 18.71
CA LEU A 55 -12.31 -34.33 18.33
C LEU A 55 -13.86 -34.26 18.25
N PRO A 56 -14.47 -33.13 18.58
CA PRO A 56 -15.87 -32.89 18.26
C PRO A 56 -16.13 -33.01 16.76
N ALA A 57 -17.40 -33.31 16.40
CA ALA A 57 -17.77 -33.53 15.01
C ALA A 57 -17.40 -32.35 14.10
N GLN A 58 -17.57 -31.12 14.59
CA GLN A 58 -17.23 -29.92 13.83
C GLN A 58 -15.74 -29.82 13.52
N GLU A 59 -14.89 -30.12 14.51
CA GLU A 59 -13.45 -30.10 14.34
C GLU A 59 -12.97 -31.24 13.44
N LYS A 60 -13.60 -32.43 13.54
CA LYS A 60 -13.33 -33.55 12.62
C LYS A 60 -13.63 -33.18 11.18
N SER A 61 -14.75 -32.50 10.96
CA SER A 61 -15.15 -32.04 9.63
C SER A 61 -14.16 -31.02 9.05
N LEU A 62 -13.71 -30.08 9.88
CA LEU A 62 -12.68 -29.12 9.46
C LEU A 62 -11.40 -29.84 9.05
N LEU A 63 -10.95 -30.78 9.87
CA LEU A 63 -9.72 -31.52 9.62
C LEU A 63 -9.83 -32.38 8.34
N ALA A 64 -11.00 -32.98 8.11
CA ALA A 64 -11.25 -33.79 6.91
C ALA A 64 -11.13 -32.95 5.62
N HIS A 65 -11.43 -31.67 5.69
CA HIS A 65 -11.37 -30.75 4.54
C HIS A 65 -10.08 -29.92 4.51
N LYS A 66 -9.07 -30.31 5.29
CA LYS A 66 -7.80 -29.57 5.40
C LYS A 66 -7.16 -29.29 4.06
N ASP A 67 -7.00 -30.30 3.23
CA ASP A 67 -6.26 -30.17 1.97
C ASP A 67 -6.98 -29.22 1.01
N GLU A 68 -8.31 -29.30 0.91
CA GLU A 68 -9.08 -28.38 0.08
C GLU A 68 -8.99 -26.96 0.58
N THR A 69 -9.13 -26.77 1.89
CA THR A 69 -9.10 -25.46 2.52
C THR A 69 -7.73 -24.80 2.32
N LEU A 70 -6.65 -25.54 2.55
CA LEU A 70 -5.31 -25.01 2.39
C LEU A 70 -5.00 -24.71 0.92
N GLU A 71 -5.43 -25.58 0.01
CA GLU A 71 -5.22 -25.32 -1.41
C GLU A 71 -5.92 -24.05 -1.88
N TYR A 72 -7.16 -23.85 -1.45
CA TYR A 72 -7.90 -22.62 -1.74
C TYR A 72 -7.18 -21.39 -1.17
N LYS A 73 -6.70 -21.49 0.07
CA LYS A 73 -5.98 -20.39 0.72
C LYS A 73 -4.62 -20.13 0.06
N ARG A 74 -3.96 -21.17 -0.45
CA ARG A 74 -2.72 -20.99 -1.22
C ARG A 74 -2.95 -20.21 -2.51
N GLN A 75 -4.04 -20.51 -3.21
CA GLN A 75 -4.41 -19.77 -4.42
C GLN A 75 -4.72 -18.31 -4.09
N LEU A 76 -5.48 -18.07 -3.01
CA LEU A 76 -5.76 -16.71 -2.57
C LEU A 76 -4.48 -15.97 -2.17
N ALA A 77 -3.56 -16.65 -1.48
CA ALA A 77 -2.29 -16.06 -1.06
C ALA A 77 -1.43 -15.68 -2.28
N ALA A 78 -1.39 -16.53 -3.29
CA ALA A 78 -0.63 -16.24 -4.51
C ALA A 78 -1.18 -15.00 -5.23
N LEU A 79 -2.51 -14.88 -5.33
CA LEU A 79 -3.15 -13.70 -5.92
C LEU A 79 -2.93 -12.46 -5.05
N GLY A 80 -3.08 -12.61 -3.73
CA GLY A 80 -2.87 -11.51 -2.79
C GLY A 80 -1.44 -10.97 -2.87
N ASP A 81 -0.46 -11.83 -3.00
CA ASP A 81 0.94 -11.43 -3.16
C ASP A 81 1.14 -10.64 -4.46
N LYS A 82 0.50 -11.05 -5.55
CA LYS A 82 0.56 -10.31 -6.81
C LYS A 82 -0.07 -8.93 -6.70
N VAL A 83 -1.22 -8.84 -6.02
CA VAL A 83 -1.90 -7.56 -5.79
C VAL A 83 -1.01 -6.64 -4.93
N THR A 84 -0.46 -7.17 -3.85
CA THR A 84 0.43 -6.41 -2.96
C THR A 84 1.66 -5.91 -3.72
N TYR A 85 2.25 -6.75 -4.54
CA TYR A 85 3.41 -6.38 -5.37
C TYR A 85 3.03 -5.27 -6.35
N GLN A 86 1.87 -5.39 -7.02
CA GLN A 86 1.41 -4.37 -7.96
C GLN A 86 1.12 -3.04 -7.27
N GLU A 87 0.52 -3.08 -6.08
CA GLU A 87 0.30 -1.88 -5.28
C GLU A 87 1.62 -1.19 -4.93
N ARG A 88 2.64 -1.98 -4.59
CA ARG A 88 3.98 -1.45 -4.31
C ARG A 88 4.59 -0.78 -5.55
N LEU A 89 4.48 -1.44 -6.70
CA LEU A 89 4.96 -0.85 -7.96
C LEU A 89 4.24 0.45 -8.28
N ASN A 90 2.92 0.49 -8.07
CA ASN A 90 2.12 1.69 -8.31
C ASN A 90 2.53 2.83 -7.37
N ALA A 91 2.77 2.51 -6.09
CA ALA A 91 3.23 3.51 -5.12
C ALA A 91 4.61 4.06 -5.49
N LEU A 92 5.52 3.19 -5.92
CA LEU A 92 6.85 3.62 -6.37
C LEU A 92 6.77 4.49 -7.63
N ALA A 93 5.88 4.12 -8.57
CA ALA A 93 5.66 4.93 -9.77
C ALA A 93 5.14 6.33 -9.41
N GLN A 94 4.21 6.42 -8.45
CA GLN A 94 3.70 7.71 -7.98
C GLN A 94 4.79 8.54 -7.31
N GLN A 95 5.65 7.90 -6.51
CA GLN A 95 6.79 8.58 -5.89
C GLN A 95 7.77 9.10 -6.95
N ALA A 96 8.05 8.30 -7.97
CA ALA A 96 8.93 8.69 -9.06
C ALA A 96 8.36 9.88 -9.84
N ASP A 97 7.06 9.86 -10.13
CA ASP A 97 6.39 10.98 -10.81
C ASP A 97 6.47 12.26 -9.98
N LYS A 98 6.24 12.14 -8.67
CA LYS A 98 6.31 13.28 -7.77
C LYS A 98 7.72 13.85 -7.70
N PHE A 99 8.73 12.99 -7.64
CA PHE A 99 10.13 13.41 -7.66
C PHE A 99 10.45 14.12 -8.98
N ALA A 100 10.03 13.56 -10.11
CA ALA A 100 10.24 14.15 -11.42
C ALA A 100 9.60 15.53 -11.53
N GLN A 101 8.37 15.69 -11.01
CA GLN A 101 7.70 16.99 -10.98
C GLN A 101 8.49 18.00 -10.14
N GLN A 102 9.00 17.59 -8.99
CA GLN A 102 9.81 18.45 -8.13
C GLN A 102 11.09 18.88 -8.83
N GLN A 103 11.75 17.96 -9.53
CA GLN A 103 12.98 18.29 -10.28
C GLN A 103 12.71 19.24 -11.44
N ARG A 104 11.60 19.04 -12.15
CA ARG A 104 11.21 19.97 -13.23
C ARG A 104 10.91 21.35 -12.68
N ALA A 105 10.25 21.45 -11.52
CA ALA A 105 9.97 22.72 -10.86
C ALA A 105 11.28 23.43 -10.47
N LYS A 106 12.25 22.69 -9.93
CA LYS A 106 13.56 23.25 -9.58
C LYS A 106 14.30 23.78 -10.81
N ARG A 107 14.30 23.01 -11.90
CA ARG A 107 14.95 23.43 -13.15
C ARG A 107 14.25 24.66 -13.74
N ALA A 108 12.92 24.71 -13.67
CA ALA A 108 12.18 25.88 -14.12
C ALA A 108 12.51 27.13 -13.32
N ALA A 109 12.68 27.00 -12.00
CA ALA A 109 13.08 28.11 -11.13
C ALA A 109 14.48 28.58 -11.46
N ILE A 110 15.42 27.69 -11.70
CA ILE A 110 16.79 28.02 -12.10
C ILE A 110 16.78 28.73 -13.44
N ASP A 111 16.04 28.24 -14.41
CA ASP A 111 15.89 28.83 -15.73
C ASP A 111 15.31 30.24 -15.63
N ALA A 112 14.26 30.41 -14.82
CA ALA A 112 13.63 31.70 -14.61
C ALA A 112 14.61 32.72 -14.03
N LYS A 113 15.43 32.31 -13.05
CA LYS A 113 16.47 33.17 -12.48
C LYS A 113 17.51 33.56 -13.52
N SER A 114 17.93 32.62 -14.36
CA SER A 114 18.89 32.90 -15.42
C SER A 114 18.35 33.89 -16.45
N ARG A 115 17.03 33.98 -16.59
CA ARG A 115 16.36 34.96 -17.47
C ARG A 115 16.10 36.30 -16.79
N GLY A 116 16.54 36.47 -15.54
CA GLY A 116 16.37 37.70 -14.80
C GLY A 116 15.02 37.91 -14.14
N LEU A 117 14.23 36.87 -14.00
CA LEU A 117 12.94 36.95 -13.33
C LEU A 117 13.13 37.09 -11.81
N THR A 118 12.23 37.85 -11.17
CA THR A 118 12.19 37.89 -9.71
C THR A 118 11.77 36.55 -9.15
N ASP A 119 12.05 36.31 -7.86
CA ASP A 119 11.63 35.07 -7.19
C ASP A 119 10.13 34.84 -7.29
N ARG A 120 9.36 35.91 -7.19
CA ARG A 120 7.90 35.85 -7.30
C ARG A 120 7.44 35.45 -8.70
N GLN A 121 8.04 36.06 -9.72
CA GLN A 121 7.77 35.72 -11.12
C GLN A 121 8.15 34.26 -11.42
N ALA A 122 9.31 33.83 -10.92
CA ALA A 122 9.79 32.46 -11.08
C ALA A 122 8.85 31.45 -10.42
N GLU A 123 8.37 31.75 -9.22
CA GLU A 123 7.43 30.91 -8.49
C GLU A 123 6.09 30.76 -9.24
N ARG A 124 5.59 31.86 -9.77
CA ARG A 124 4.35 31.86 -10.55
C ARG A 124 4.47 31.05 -11.83
N GLU A 125 5.58 31.20 -12.53
CA GLU A 125 5.85 30.41 -13.73
C GLU A 125 5.94 28.92 -13.41
N ALA A 126 6.62 28.56 -12.31
CA ALA A 126 6.70 27.18 -11.85
C ALA A 126 5.32 26.59 -11.49
N THR A 127 4.48 27.41 -10.86
CA THR A 127 3.11 27.01 -10.54
C THR A 127 2.28 26.76 -11.80
N GLU A 128 2.36 27.64 -12.78
CA GLU A 128 1.67 27.45 -14.06
C GLU A 128 2.11 26.16 -14.74
N GLN A 129 3.41 25.91 -14.76
CA GLN A 129 3.96 24.69 -15.38
C GLN A 129 3.45 23.43 -14.67
N ARG A 130 3.44 23.46 -13.34
CA ARG A 130 2.94 22.34 -12.54
C ARG A 130 1.45 22.06 -12.82
N LEU A 131 0.64 23.11 -12.89
CA LEU A 131 -0.78 22.96 -13.18
C LEU A 131 -1.02 22.42 -14.59
N LYS A 132 -0.25 22.87 -15.56
CA LYS A 132 -0.33 22.36 -16.93
C LYS A 132 0.04 20.87 -16.99
N GLU A 133 1.04 20.43 -16.24
CA GLU A 133 1.41 19.03 -16.17
C GLU A 133 0.35 18.20 -15.47
N GLN A 134 -0.21 18.72 -14.37
CA GLN A 134 -1.18 17.98 -13.56
C GLN A 134 -2.53 17.83 -14.26
N TYR A 135 -2.99 18.89 -14.93
CA TYR A 135 -4.34 18.95 -15.52
C TYR A 135 -4.33 18.96 -17.04
N GLY A 136 -3.19 18.73 -17.68
CA GLY A 136 -3.04 18.85 -19.12
C GLY A 136 -3.98 17.96 -19.94
N ASP A 137 -4.35 16.80 -19.40
CA ASP A 137 -5.25 15.86 -20.07
C ASP A 137 -6.73 16.26 -19.99
N ASN A 138 -7.05 17.28 -19.18
CA ASN A 138 -8.42 17.75 -19.01
C ASN A 138 -8.46 19.26 -19.22
N PRO A 139 -8.74 19.75 -20.47
CA PRO A 139 -8.72 21.18 -20.76
C PRO A 139 -9.67 22.02 -19.92
N LEU A 140 -10.85 21.50 -19.58
CA LEU A 140 -11.81 22.23 -18.75
C LEU A 140 -11.30 22.42 -17.33
N ALA A 141 -10.73 21.34 -16.74
CA ALA A 141 -10.14 21.41 -15.41
C ALA A 141 -8.93 22.34 -15.41
N LEU A 142 -8.07 22.28 -16.43
CA LEU A 142 -6.91 23.15 -16.55
C LEU A 142 -7.31 24.62 -16.60
N ASN A 143 -8.29 24.97 -17.45
CA ASN A 143 -8.80 26.34 -17.54
C ASN A 143 -9.35 26.83 -16.21
N ASN A 144 -10.06 25.96 -15.49
CA ASN A 144 -10.64 26.31 -14.21
C ASN A 144 -9.56 26.60 -13.16
N VAL A 145 -8.59 25.70 -12.99
CA VAL A 145 -7.53 25.91 -12.00
C VAL A 145 -6.63 27.08 -12.35
N MET A 146 -6.33 27.30 -13.63
CA MET A 146 -5.54 28.45 -14.07
C MET A 146 -6.26 29.77 -13.81
N SER A 147 -7.56 29.81 -14.08
CA SER A 147 -8.39 30.98 -13.82
C SER A 147 -8.40 31.32 -12.32
N GLU A 148 -8.61 30.34 -11.48
CA GLU A 148 -8.61 30.53 -10.03
C GLU A 148 -7.25 30.96 -9.51
N GLN A 149 -6.16 30.38 -10.03
CA GLN A 149 -4.82 30.77 -9.64
C GLN A 149 -4.52 32.23 -10.02
N LYS A 150 -4.92 32.66 -11.21
CA LYS A 150 -4.71 34.04 -11.67
C LYS A 150 -5.49 35.04 -10.83
N LYS A 151 -6.68 34.66 -10.39
CA LYS A 151 -7.48 35.51 -9.47
C LYS A 151 -6.76 35.69 -8.14
N THR A 152 -6.18 34.63 -7.62
CA THR A 152 -5.40 34.68 -6.38
C THR A 152 -4.19 35.60 -6.53
N TRP A 153 -3.45 35.46 -7.62
CA TRP A 153 -2.30 36.34 -7.87
C TRP A 153 -2.69 37.79 -8.03
N ALA A 154 -3.81 38.05 -8.70
CA ALA A 154 -4.32 39.43 -8.85
C ALA A 154 -4.68 40.04 -7.49
N ALA A 155 -5.28 39.23 -6.61
CA ALA A 155 -5.60 39.68 -5.25
C ALA A 155 -4.33 39.95 -4.44
N GLU A 156 -3.32 39.09 -4.54
CA GLU A 156 -2.02 39.29 -3.90
C GLU A 156 -1.33 40.56 -4.40
N ASP A 157 -1.39 40.81 -5.71
CA ASP A 157 -0.77 41.98 -6.31
C ASP A 157 -1.47 43.28 -5.85
N GLN A 158 -2.78 43.24 -5.70
CA GLN A 158 -3.53 44.39 -5.16
C GLN A 158 -3.14 44.68 -3.71
N LEU A 159 -2.98 43.64 -2.91
CA LEU A 159 -2.60 43.80 -1.51
C LEU A 159 -1.23 44.45 -1.38
N ARG A 160 -0.31 44.17 -2.29
CA ARG A 160 1.06 44.72 -2.27
C ARG A 160 1.14 46.12 -2.87
N GLY A 161 0.23 46.41 -3.78
CA GLY A 161 0.19 47.70 -4.42
C GLY A 161 -0.43 48.76 -3.54
#